data_f23b04e5af553d0f2fdddb82802ae5e4
#
_entry.id   f23b04e5af553d0f2fdddb82802ae5e4
#
_cell.length_a   1.000
_cell.length_b   1.000
_cell.length_c   1.000
_cell.angle_alpha   90.00
_cell.angle_beta   90.00
_cell.angle_gamma   90.00
#
_symmetry.space_group_name_H-M   'P 1'
#
loop_
_entity.id
_entity.type
_entity.pdbx_description
1 polymer ?
#
loop_
_entity_poly.entity_id
_entity_poly.type
_entity_poly.pdbx_seq_one_letter_code
_entity_poly.pdbx_strand_id
1 'polypeptide(L)'
;MLLLLYDDVGYGYGLIEQLVSYGFSEDELNVSTLYRTLRKMEKELLVVSFWEEGGLGPKRRVYEITVDGKKELDQWIKILKVRKARIEKLVGRYETFIKKNVDFD
;
A
#
# COMPACT_ATOMS: atom_id res chain seq x y z
N MET A 1 2.62 0.65 0.19
CA MET A 1 3.86 0.71 -0.64
C MET A 1 4.72 -0.54 -0.54
N LEU A 2 5.12 -0.95 0.66
CA LEU A 2 5.98 -2.12 0.80
C LEU A 2 5.38 -3.39 0.19
N LEU A 3 4.07 -3.60 0.33
CA LEU A 3 3.39 -4.77 -0.24
C LEU A 3 3.55 -4.84 -1.75
N LEU A 4 3.48 -3.69 -2.45
CA LEU A 4 3.60 -3.64 -3.90
C LEU A 4 5.01 -4.02 -4.39
N LEU A 5 6.01 -3.85 -3.53
CA LEU A 5 7.40 -4.16 -3.85
C LEU A 5 7.83 -5.54 -3.36
N TYR A 6 6.93 -6.30 -2.72
CA TYR A 6 7.29 -7.56 -2.07
C TYR A 6 7.80 -8.61 -3.05
N ASP A 7 7.12 -8.80 -4.17
CA ASP A 7 7.46 -9.84 -5.14
C ASP A 7 8.28 -9.32 -6.32
N ASP A 8 8.31 -8.00 -6.53
CA ASP A 8 8.95 -7.43 -7.71
C ASP A 8 9.43 -6.01 -7.42
N VAL A 9 10.33 -5.53 -8.27
CA VAL A 9 10.78 -4.15 -8.23
C VAL A 9 9.70 -3.22 -8.80
N GLY A 10 9.69 -1.97 -8.36
CA GLY A 10 8.67 -1.02 -8.76
C GLY A 10 9.21 0.30 -9.30
N TYR A 11 8.52 0.81 -10.31
CA TYR A 11 8.70 2.16 -10.83
C TYR A 11 7.62 3.06 -10.22
N GLY A 12 7.92 4.35 -10.06
CA GLY A 12 6.96 5.28 -9.46
C GLY A 12 5.59 5.27 -10.13
N TYR A 13 5.55 5.37 -11.46
CA TYR A 13 4.28 5.37 -12.19
C TYR A 13 3.56 4.02 -12.13
N GLY A 14 4.29 2.92 -12.22
CA GLY A 14 3.71 1.58 -12.08
C GLY A 14 3.09 1.35 -10.71
N LEU A 15 3.70 1.89 -9.67
CA LEU A 15 3.17 1.82 -8.32
C LEU A 15 1.86 2.58 -8.17
N ILE A 16 1.73 3.75 -8.82
CA ILE A 16 0.48 4.50 -8.84
C ILE A 16 -0.64 3.70 -9.49
N GLU A 17 -0.36 3.10 -10.65
CA GLU A 17 -1.34 2.25 -11.35
C GLU A 17 -1.81 1.08 -10.47
N GLN A 18 -0.89 0.43 -9.75
CA GLN A 18 -1.23 -0.65 -8.83
C GLN A 18 -2.10 -0.17 -7.68
N LEU A 19 -1.79 0.99 -7.08
CA LEU A 19 -2.60 1.55 -6.01
C LEU A 19 -4.01 1.89 -6.48
N VAL A 20 -4.16 2.42 -7.69
CA VAL A 20 -5.48 2.66 -8.28
C VAL A 20 -6.26 1.35 -8.40
N SER A 21 -5.61 0.25 -8.77
CA SER A 21 -6.25 -1.06 -8.85
C SER A 21 -6.76 -1.58 -7.51
N TYR A 22 -6.17 -1.12 -6.40
CA TYR A 22 -6.62 -1.45 -5.04
C TYR A 22 -7.72 -0.52 -4.53
N GLY A 23 -8.21 0.41 -5.34
CA GLY A 23 -9.32 1.28 -4.99
C GLY A 23 -8.95 2.70 -4.57
N PHE A 24 -7.67 3.06 -4.60
CA PHE A 24 -7.27 4.44 -4.36
C PHE A 24 -7.54 5.28 -5.61
N SER A 25 -8.12 6.47 -5.45
CA SER A 25 -8.35 7.35 -6.58
C SER A 25 -7.06 8.06 -7.00
N GLU A 26 -6.95 8.39 -8.29
CA GLU A 26 -5.80 9.17 -8.79
C GLU A 26 -5.69 10.53 -8.13
N ASP A 27 -6.82 11.12 -7.75
CA ASP A 27 -6.85 12.41 -7.05
C ASP A 27 -6.25 12.32 -5.65
N GLU A 28 -6.33 11.16 -5.00
CA GLU A 28 -5.73 10.92 -3.69
C GLU A 28 -4.25 10.62 -3.78
N LEU A 29 -3.76 10.24 -4.96
CA LEU A 29 -2.39 9.82 -5.18
C LEU A 29 -1.59 10.92 -5.87
N ASN A 30 -0.78 11.63 -5.09
CA ASN A 30 0.12 12.65 -5.61
C ASN A 30 1.50 12.04 -5.86
N VAL A 31 2.04 12.24 -7.06
CA VAL A 31 3.36 11.74 -7.46
C VAL A 31 4.44 12.22 -6.49
N SER A 32 4.38 13.49 -6.08
CA SER A 32 5.33 14.04 -5.11
C SER A 32 5.27 13.34 -3.77
N THR A 33 4.06 13.03 -3.29
CA THR A 33 3.86 12.30 -2.03
C THR A 33 4.39 10.87 -2.14
N LEU A 34 4.17 10.21 -3.28
CA LEU A 34 4.67 8.87 -3.55
C LEU A 34 6.20 8.83 -3.44
N TYR A 35 6.89 9.72 -4.15
CA TYR A 35 8.35 9.77 -4.11
C TYR A 35 8.88 10.17 -2.74
N ARG A 36 8.18 11.03 -2.02
CA ARG A 36 8.53 11.38 -0.64
C ARG A 36 8.46 10.16 0.27
N THR A 37 7.41 9.36 0.15
CA THR A 37 7.24 8.12 0.90
C THR A 37 8.34 7.12 0.57
N LEU A 38 8.65 6.92 -0.71
CA LEU A 38 9.71 6.01 -1.15
C LEU A 38 11.07 6.45 -0.62
N ARG A 39 11.38 7.76 -0.66
CA ARG A 39 12.64 8.29 -0.12
C ARG A 39 12.74 8.12 1.38
N LYS A 40 11.62 8.29 2.09
CA LYS A 40 11.58 8.06 3.54
C LYS A 40 11.85 6.59 3.87
N MET A 41 11.23 5.68 3.14
CA MET A 41 11.45 4.24 3.32
C MET A 41 12.90 3.85 2.98
N GLU A 42 13.51 4.47 1.98
CA GLU A 42 14.90 4.27 1.63
C GLU A 42 15.82 4.73 2.77
N LYS A 43 15.54 5.87 3.36
CA LYS A 43 16.26 6.39 4.51
C LYS A 43 16.19 5.45 5.71
N GLU A 44 15.05 4.81 5.91
CA GLU A 44 14.81 3.84 6.98
C GLU A 44 15.30 2.43 6.62
N LEU A 45 15.95 2.28 5.47
CA LEU A 45 16.51 1.01 4.97
C LEU A 45 15.45 -0.07 4.72
N LEU A 46 14.20 0.33 4.50
CA LEU A 46 13.11 -0.58 4.16
C LEU A 46 13.07 -0.90 2.66
N VAL A 47 13.61 0.00 1.84
CA VAL A 47 13.76 -0.18 0.41
C VAL A 47 15.14 0.30 -0.02
N VAL A 48 15.60 -0.21 -1.16
CA VAL A 48 16.78 0.31 -1.86
C VAL A 48 16.35 0.75 -3.24
N SER A 49 17.10 1.67 -3.84
CA SER A 49 16.84 2.14 -5.18
C SER A 49 18.08 2.05 -6.05
N PHE A 50 17.85 1.87 -7.34
CA PHE A 50 18.93 1.86 -8.34
C PHE A 50 18.38 2.42 -9.64
N TRP A 51 19.30 2.86 -10.52
CA TRP A 51 18.94 3.36 -11.83
C TRP A 51 18.99 2.22 -12.83
N GLU A 52 17.92 2.09 -13.60
CA GLU A 52 17.86 1.13 -14.70
C GLU A 52 17.94 1.87 -16.02
N GLU A 53 18.81 1.42 -16.91
CA GLU A 53 18.89 1.97 -18.25
C GLU A 53 17.80 1.35 -19.11
N GLY A 54 16.91 2.20 -19.63
CA GLY A 54 15.75 1.78 -20.42
C GLY A 54 15.97 1.88 -21.92
N GLY A 55 17.08 1.35 -22.44
CA GLY A 55 17.34 1.38 -23.88
C GLY A 55 17.46 2.80 -24.45
N LEU A 56 16.53 3.19 -25.31
CA LEU A 56 16.51 4.53 -25.95
C LEU A 56 15.89 5.62 -25.08
N GLY A 57 15.37 5.28 -23.91
CA GLY A 57 14.71 6.23 -23.03
C GLY A 57 15.61 6.72 -21.89
N PRO A 58 15.12 7.69 -21.08
CA PRO A 58 15.84 8.15 -19.92
C PRO A 58 15.96 7.03 -18.87
N LYS A 59 16.98 7.14 -18.02
CA LYS A 59 17.16 6.21 -16.90
C LYS A 59 15.97 6.27 -15.97
N ARG A 60 15.54 5.12 -15.49
CA ARG A 60 14.42 4.99 -14.54
C ARG A 60 14.94 4.62 -13.17
N ARG A 61 14.37 5.22 -12.14
CA ARG A 61 14.65 4.84 -10.77
C ARG A 61 13.72 3.72 -10.35
N VAL A 62 14.31 2.62 -9.91
CA VAL A 62 13.59 1.41 -9.52
C VAL A 62 13.79 1.20 -8.02
N TYR A 63 12.73 0.80 -7.34
CA TYR A 63 12.73 0.54 -5.91
C TYR A 63 12.51 -0.95 -5.65
N GLU A 64 13.24 -1.47 -4.67
CA GLU A 64 13.17 -2.87 -4.27
C GLU A 64 13.09 -2.96 -2.75
N ILE A 65 12.23 -3.85 -2.25
CA ILE A 65 12.09 -4.05 -0.80
C ILE A 65 13.32 -4.78 -0.25
N THR A 66 13.76 -4.37 0.93
CA THR A 66 14.85 -5.05 1.66
C THR A 66 14.30 -6.15 2.55
N VAL A 67 15.19 -6.97 3.13
CA VAL A 67 14.80 -7.95 4.15
C VAL A 67 14.16 -7.25 5.34
N ASP A 68 14.70 -6.12 5.78
CA ASP A 68 14.13 -5.33 6.86
C ASP A 68 12.77 -4.75 6.48
N GLY A 69 12.59 -4.35 5.21
CA GLY A 69 11.29 -3.92 4.70
C GLY A 69 10.25 -5.03 4.76
N LYS A 70 10.62 -6.26 4.43
CA LYS A 70 9.73 -7.41 4.54
C LYS A 70 9.32 -7.70 5.98
N LYS A 71 10.24 -7.58 6.92
CA LYS A 71 9.95 -7.74 8.35
C LYS A 71 9.00 -6.66 8.86
N GLU A 72 9.22 -5.42 8.46
CA GLU A 72 8.36 -4.29 8.82
C GLU A 72 6.95 -4.49 8.24
N LEU A 73 6.85 -4.93 6.99
CA LEU A 73 5.57 -5.24 6.37
C LEU A 73 4.81 -6.32 7.13
N ASP A 74 5.49 -7.39 7.56
CA ASP A 74 4.87 -8.46 8.35
C ASP A 74 4.24 -7.92 9.63
N GLN A 75 4.94 -7.05 10.34
CA GLN A 75 4.43 -6.41 11.55
C GLN A 75 3.21 -5.53 11.26
N TRP A 76 3.26 -4.74 10.19
CA TRP A 76 2.13 -3.90 9.77
C TRP A 76 0.90 -4.73 9.41
N ILE A 77 1.08 -5.85 8.72
CA ILE A 77 -0.03 -6.74 8.37
C ILE A 77 -0.70 -7.30 9.62
N LYS A 78 0.07 -7.66 10.65
CA LYS A 78 -0.48 -8.12 11.93
C LYS A 78 -1.35 -7.06 12.59
N ILE A 79 -0.90 -5.81 12.58
CA ILE A 79 -1.67 -4.67 13.10
C ILE A 79 -2.96 -4.46 12.29
N LEU A 80 -2.87 -4.53 10.96
CA LEU A 80 -4.02 -4.38 10.08
C LEU A 80 -5.06 -5.47 10.28
N LYS A 81 -4.64 -6.72 10.53
CA LYS A 81 -5.56 -7.82 10.84
C LYS A 81 -6.36 -7.54 12.10
N VAL A 82 -5.73 -7.00 13.14
CA VAL A 82 -6.42 -6.62 14.37
C VAL A 82 -7.43 -5.51 14.11
N ARG A 83 -7.04 -4.49 13.37
CA ARG A 83 -7.93 -3.37 12.99
C ARG A 83 -9.11 -3.86 12.16
N LYS A 84 -8.85 -4.74 11.21
CA LYS A 84 -9.89 -5.34 10.36
C LYS A 84 -10.93 -6.06 11.21
N ALA A 85 -10.50 -6.89 12.16
CA ALA A 85 -11.40 -7.62 13.05
C ALA A 85 -12.27 -6.68 13.88
N ARG A 86 -11.72 -5.57 14.36
CA ARG A 86 -12.48 -4.55 15.08
C ARG A 86 -13.53 -3.89 14.21
N ILE A 87 -13.15 -3.53 12.99
CA ILE A 87 -14.06 -2.90 12.02
C ILE A 87 -15.18 -3.86 11.66
N GLU A 88 -14.88 -5.13 11.40
CA GLU A 88 -15.89 -6.15 11.09
C GLU A 88 -16.90 -6.33 12.21
N LYS A 89 -16.45 -6.28 13.47
CA LYS A 89 -17.34 -6.32 14.63
C LYS A 89 -18.30 -5.15 14.67
N LEU A 90 -17.80 -3.94 14.43
CA LEU A 90 -18.63 -2.74 14.44
C LEU A 90 -19.65 -2.76 13.30
N VAL A 91 -19.21 -3.10 12.11
CA VAL A 91 -20.08 -3.18 10.92
C VAL A 91 -21.13 -4.26 11.13
N GLY A 92 -20.74 -5.42 11.63
CA GLY A 92 -21.66 -6.53 11.88
C GLY A 92 -22.73 -6.16 12.92
N ARG A 93 -22.35 -5.42 13.95
CA ARG A 93 -23.32 -4.96 14.96
C ARG A 93 -24.32 -3.98 14.37
N TYR A 94 -23.85 -3.04 13.57
CA TYR A 94 -24.72 -2.10 12.86
C TYR A 94 -25.70 -2.83 11.95
N GLU A 95 -25.23 -3.74 11.15
CA GLU A 95 -26.07 -4.53 10.22
C GLU A 95 -27.13 -5.34 10.96
N THR A 96 -26.78 -5.89 12.15
CA THR A 96 -27.71 -6.61 13.00
C THR A 96 -28.83 -5.68 13.49
N PHE A 97 -28.50 -4.45 13.90
CA PHE A 97 -29.50 -3.47 14.32
C PHE A 97 -30.43 -3.08 13.19
N ILE A 98 -29.91 -2.82 12.00
CA ILE A 98 -30.71 -2.45 10.83
C ILE A 98 -31.64 -3.59 10.45
N LYS A 99 -31.18 -4.83 10.45
CA LYS A 99 -31.97 -5.99 10.16
C LYS A 99 -33.12 -6.17 11.15
N LYS A 100 -32.87 -5.97 12.45
CA LYS A 100 -33.91 -6.04 13.47
C LYS A 100 -34.97 -4.94 13.29
N ASN A 101 -34.56 -3.73 12.95
CA ASN A 101 -35.49 -2.62 12.73
C ASN A 101 -36.36 -2.87 11.49
N VAL A 102 -35.82 -3.48 10.44
CA VAL A 102 -36.59 -3.83 9.24
C VAL A 102 -37.62 -4.91 9.56
N ASP A 103 -37.29 -5.86 10.43
CA ASP A 103 -38.21 -6.93 10.81
C ASP A 103 -39.40 -6.43 11.65
N PHE A 104 -39.33 -5.22 12.21
CA PHE A 104 -40.43 -4.62 12.96
C PHE A 104 -41.36 -3.73 12.13
N ASP A 105 -40.98 -3.40 10.95
CA ASP A 105 -41.80 -2.62 10.02
C ASP A 105 -42.62 -3.55 9.13
#